data_2e0d5a6544a88d23cd3592ac535405fc
#
_entry.id   2e0d5a6544a88d23cd3592ac535405fc
#
_cell.length_a   1.000
_cell.length_b   1.000
_cell.length_c   1.000
_cell.angle_alpha   90.00
_cell.angle_beta   90.00
_cell.angle_gamma   90.00
#
_symmetry.space_group_name_H-M   'P 1'
#
loop_
_entity.id
_entity.type
_entity.pdbx_description
1 polymer ?
#
loop_
_entity_poly.entity_id
_entity_poly.type
_entity_poly.pdbx_seq_one_letter_code
_entity_poly.pdbx_strand_id
1 'polypeptide(L)'
;ILYGKNIRIDREWGDPLSTFCRDFCYHILSSVKKGVVCKLAGNQTAKTVAQLVKPYVEELGLKLWDVRFVKEGASWYLRIYIDKEGGVTIDDCTDVSHAVDPVLDREDPISVSYYLEVCSPGLNRELKEPEHFTSFIGSEVLLTLYKAENGSKTLKGELVDYKDGPILKVGEEIKEFSLSAVAKATLCDLD
;
A
#
# COMPACT_ATOMS: atom_id res chain seq x y z
N ILE A 1 -22.52 -21.23 20.00
CA ILE A 1 -21.77 -21.62 18.80
C ILE A 1 -20.51 -20.78 18.82
N LEU A 2 -19.38 -21.46 19.13
CA LEU A 2 -18.07 -20.84 19.26
C LEU A 2 -17.50 -20.55 17.86
N TYR A 3 -17.28 -19.29 17.53
CA TYR A 3 -16.45 -18.91 16.38
C TYR A 3 -15.00 -18.79 16.83
N GLY A 4 -14.19 -19.77 16.47
CA GLY A 4 -12.75 -19.76 16.70
C GLY A 4 -12.07 -18.81 15.72
N LYS A 5 -11.51 -17.71 16.22
CA LYS A 5 -10.53 -16.89 15.50
C LYS A 5 -9.20 -17.62 15.55
N ASN A 6 -8.73 -18.14 14.43
CA ASN A 6 -7.37 -18.67 14.31
C ASN A 6 -6.43 -17.50 13.93
N ILE A 7 -5.80 -16.95 14.95
CA ILE A 7 -4.64 -16.06 14.78
C ILE A 7 -3.41 -16.96 14.71
N ARG A 8 -2.80 -17.08 13.55
CA ARG A 8 -1.54 -17.78 13.39
C ARG A 8 -0.41 -16.76 13.41
N ILE A 9 0.30 -16.72 14.52
CA ILE A 9 1.56 -15.97 14.65
C ILE A 9 2.67 -17.00 14.49
N ASP A 10 3.26 -17.09 13.31
CA ASP A 10 4.44 -17.92 13.12
C ASP A 10 5.65 -17.16 13.64
N ARG A 11 6.13 -17.56 14.83
CA ARG A 11 7.42 -17.15 15.38
C ARG A 11 8.48 -18.16 14.98
N GLU A 12 9.28 -17.83 14.00
CA GLU A 12 10.61 -18.41 13.87
C GLU A 12 11.64 -17.27 13.84
N TRP A 13 12.35 -17.17 14.95
CA TRP A 13 13.52 -16.31 15.10
C TRP A 13 14.76 -17.17 14.87
N GLY A 14 15.53 -16.85 13.84
CA GLY A 14 16.86 -17.37 13.61
C GLY A 14 17.71 -16.32 12.89
N ASP A 15 18.69 -15.78 13.61
CA ASP A 15 19.88 -15.02 13.25
C ASP A 15 19.79 -13.61 12.65
N PRO A 16 20.52 -12.65 13.28
CA PRO A 16 20.70 -11.30 12.77
C PRO A 16 21.84 -11.31 11.73
N LEU A 17 21.67 -10.58 10.64
CA LEU A 17 22.62 -10.30 9.56
C LEU A 17 22.50 -11.20 8.32
N SER A 18 21.47 -10.99 7.52
CA SER A 18 21.58 -11.09 6.06
C SER A 18 20.43 -10.35 5.39
N THR A 19 20.76 -9.31 4.66
CA THR A 19 20.18 -8.82 3.39
C THR A 19 18.88 -9.50 2.96
N PHE A 20 17.71 -9.14 3.54
CA PHE A 20 16.43 -9.50 2.98
C PHE A 20 15.31 -8.62 3.54
N CYS A 21 15.26 -7.37 3.14
CA CYS A 21 14.04 -6.58 3.23
C CYS A 21 13.23 -6.79 1.95
N ARG A 22 12.86 -8.06 1.68
CA ARG A 22 11.88 -8.42 0.67
C ARG A 22 10.56 -8.64 1.38
N ASP A 23 9.60 -7.75 1.07
CA ASP A 23 8.16 -7.93 1.25
C ASP A 23 7.73 -8.51 2.61
N PHE A 24 7.99 -7.78 3.70
CA PHE A 24 7.48 -8.15 4.99
C PHE A 24 6.03 -7.67 5.13
N CYS A 25 5.14 -8.34 4.41
CA CYS A 25 3.71 -8.26 4.66
C CYS A 25 3.39 -9.16 5.84
N TYR A 26 3.09 -8.57 7.02
CA TYR A 26 2.53 -9.35 8.13
C TYR A 26 1.07 -9.65 7.82
N HIS A 27 0.79 -10.93 7.60
CA HIS A 27 -0.57 -11.44 7.44
C HIS A 27 -1.26 -11.53 8.80
N ILE A 28 -2.14 -10.59 9.09
CA ILE A 28 -3.15 -10.81 10.12
C ILE A 28 -4.40 -11.32 9.41
N LEU A 29 -4.58 -12.63 9.45
CA LEU A 29 -5.77 -13.30 8.92
C LEU A 29 -6.94 -13.06 9.86
N SER A 30 -7.80 -12.12 9.54
CA SER A 30 -9.07 -11.97 10.23
C SER A 30 -10.24 -12.26 9.30
N SER A 31 -11.06 -13.19 9.72
CA SER A 31 -12.47 -13.39 9.34
C SER A 31 -12.82 -13.53 7.85
N VAL A 32 -13.26 -14.74 7.48
CA VAL A 32 -13.94 -15.00 6.20
C VAL A 32 -15.42 -14.60 6.32
N LYS A 33 -15.87 -13.65 5.50
CA LYS A 33 -17.27 -13.21 5.45
C LYS A 33 -17.96 -13.64 4.16
N LYS A 34 -19.24 -14.02 4.30
CA LYS A 34 -20.13 -14.33 3.17
C LYS A 34 -21.19 -13.22 3.04
N GLY A 35 -21.22 -12.52 1.93
CA GLY A 35 -22.24 -11.52 1.61
C GLY A 35 -22.71 -11.58 0.15
N VAL A 36 -23.85 -11.01 -0.13
CA VAL A 36 -24.60 -11.04 -1.39
C VAL A 36 -23.95 -10.16 -2.45
N VAL A 37 -23.97 -10.62 -3.70
CA VAL A 37 -23.27 -10.07 -4.86
C VAL A 37 -23.70 -8.65 -5.24
N CYS A 38 -22.77 -7.70 -5.19
CA CYS A 38 -22.81 -6.51 -6.02
C CYS A 38 -21.43 -6.29 -6.70
N LYS A 39 -21.42 -6.22 -8.02
CA LYS A 39 -20.19 -6.06 -8.83
C LYS A 39 -19.70 -4.62 -8.75
N LEU A 40 -18.89 -4.28 -7.76
CA LEU A 40 -18.03 -3.10 -7.83
C LEU A 40 -16.65 -3.53 -8.33
N ALA A 41 -16.11 -2.81 -9.31
CA ALA A 41 -14.74 -3.04 -9.78
C ALA A 41 -13.75 -2.83 -8.63
N GLY A 42 -12.72 -3.65 -8.50
CA GLY A 42 -11.80 -3.67 -7.36
C GLY A 42 -11.25 -2.30 -6.92
N ASN A 43 -11.04 -1.38 -7.86
CA ASN A 43 -10.61 0.00 -7.56
C ASN A 43 -11.68 0.83 -6.83
N GLN A 44 -12.97 0.64 -7.13
CA GLN A 44 -14.04 1.37 -6.45
C GLN A 44 -14.21 0.88 -5.02
N THR A 45 -14.15 -0.42 -4.81
CA THR A 45 -14.18 -1.04 -3.48
C THR A 45 -13.02 -0.54 -2.61
N ALA A 46 -11.80 -0.52 -3.16
CA ALA A 46 -10.62 -0.02 -2.46
C ALA A 46 -10.78 1.45 -2.04
N LYS A 47 -11.30 2.31 -2.92
CA LYS A 47 -11.56 3.73 -2.60
C LYS A 47 -12.61 3.90 -1.50
N THR A 48 -13.71 3.15 -1.56
CA THR A 48 -14.76 3.19 -0.53
C THR A 48 -14.20 2.74 0.82
N VAL A 49 -13.43 1.65 0.84
CA VAL A 49 -12.79 1.16 2.06
C VAL A 49 -11.76 2.18 2.59
N ALA A 50 -10.95 2.78 1.71
CA ALA A 50 -9.97 3.79 2.11
C ALA A 50 -10.63 4.98 2.83
N GLN A 51 -11.73 5.50 2.29
CA GLN A 51 -12.50 6.57 2.93
C GLN A 51 -13.08 6.16 4.29
N LEU A 52 -13.50 4.90 4.41
CA LEU A 52 -14.11 4.37 5.61
C LEU A 52 -13.08 4.15 6.74
N VAL A 53 -11.89 3.62 6.42
CA VAL A 53 -10.89 3.26 7.42
C VAL A 53 -9.94 4.39 7.78
N LYS A 54 -9.79 5.39 6.91
CA LYS A 54 -8.87 6.52 7.09
C LYS A 54 -8.96 7.17 8.47
N PRO A 55 -10.14 7.58 8.98
CA PRO A 55 -10.24 8.23 10.29
C PRO A 55 -9.73 7.34 11.43
N TYR A 56 -9.96 6.04 11.38
CA TYR A 56 -9.53 5.11 12.43
C TYR A 56 -8.01 4.88 12.43
N VAL A 57 -7.39 4.90 11.25
CA VAL A 57 -5.92 4.85 11.12
C VAL A 57 -5.29 6.13 11.66
N GLU A 58 -5.89 7.29 11.35
CA GLU A 58 -5.41 8.60 11.81
C GLU A 58 -5.57 8.79 13.33
N GLU A 59 -6.62 8.24 13.95
CA GLU A 59 -6.79 8.23 15.41
C GLU A 59 -5.66 7.52 16.15
N LEU A 60 -5.03 6.52 15.52
CA LEU A 60 -3.86 5.81 16.05
C LEU A 60 -2.54 6.54 15.78
N GLY A 61 -2.58 7.75 15.19
CA GLY A 61 -1.40 8.52 14.85
C GLY A 61 -0.61 7.97 13.65
N LEU A 62 -1.29 7.17 12.81
CA LEU A 62 -0.72 6.54 11.62
C LEU A 62 -1.27 7.20 10.36
N LYS A 63 -0.55 7.10 9.25
CA LYS A 63 -0.98 7.58 7.94
C LYS A 63 -1.48 6.40 7.10
N LEU A 64 -2.68 6.52 6.53
CA LEU A 64 -3.14 5.57 5.52
C LEU A 64 -2.39 5.85 4.22
N TRP A 65 -1.58 4.89 3.77
CA TRP A 65 -0.77 5.02 2.56
C TRP A 65 -1.55 4.62 1.29
N ASP A 66 -2.13 3.43 1.30
CA ASP A 66 -2.86 2.86 0.15
C ASP A 66 -3.82 1.78 0.63
N VAL A 67 -4.87 1.52 -0.13
CA VAL A 67 -5.76 0.37 0.07
C VAL A 67 -5.90 -0.37 -1.24
N ARG A 68 -5.72 -1.67 -1.21
CA ARG A 68 -5.86 -2.53 -2.38
C ARG A 68 -6.82 -3.67 -2.11
N PHE A 69 -7.68 -3.91 -3.07
CA PHE A 69 -8.56 -5.06 -3.06
C PHE A 69 -8.24 -5.92 -4.28
N VAL A 70 -7.53 -7.02 -4.06
CA VAL A 70 -6.95 -7.84 -5.12
C VAL A 70 -7.36 -9.31 -4.98
N LYS A 71 -7.44 -9.99 -6.12
CA LYS A 71 -7.68 -11.43 -6.16
C LYS A 71 -6.39 -12.15 -6.47
N GLU A 72 -5.98 -13.04 -5.60
CA GLU A 72 -4.82 -13.89 -5.80
C GLU A 72 -5.24 -15.36 -5.72
N GLY A 73 -5.12 -16.06 -6.84
CA GLY A 73 -5.63 -17.42 -6.96
C GLY A 73 -7.14 -17.50 -6.72
N ALA A 74 -7.56 -18.27 -5.72
CA ALA A 74 -8.95 -18.47 -5.35
C ALA A 74 -9.46 -17.46 -4.30
N SER A 75 -8.58 -16.71 -3.67
CA SER A 75 -8.87 -15.83 -2.52
C SER A 75 -8.83 -14.36 -2.87
N TRP A 76 -9.60 -13.57 -2.14
CA TRP A 76 -9.55 -12.12 -2.19
C TRP A 76 -8.80 -11.59 -0.98
N TYR A 77 -8.06 -10.51 -1.17
CA TYR A 77 -7.26 -9.84 -0.15
C TYR A 77 -7.60 -8.35 -0.12
N LEU A 78 -7.93 -7.87 1.06
CA LEU A 78 -8.04 -6.44 1.36
C LEU A 78 -6.75 -6.04 2.07
N ARG A 79 -5.87 -5.33 1.38
CA ARG A 79 -4.59 -4.85 1.90
C ARG A 79 -4.70 -3.39 2.27
N ILE A 80 -4.44 -3.08 3.52
CA ILE A 80 -4.37 -1.72 4.06
C ILE A 80 -2.90 -1.42 4.33
N TYR A 81 -2.35 -0.48 3.57
CA TYR A 81 -0.97 -0.03 3.75
C TYR A 81 -0.97 1.18 4.68
N ILE A 82 -0.23 1.10 5.77
CA ILE A 82 -0.09 2.17 6.75
C ILE A 82 1.35 2.65 6.82
N ASP A 83 1.56 3.91 7.12
CA ASP A 83 2.88 4.52 7.25
C ASP A 83 2.99 5.33 8.53
N LYS A 84 4.23 5.50 9.00
CA LYS A 84 4.56 6.24 10.22
C LYS A 84 6.00 6.71 10.14
N GLU A 85 6.25 7.90 10.65
CA GLU A 85 7.61 8.38 10.84
C GLU A 85 8.37 7.45 11.80
N GLY A 86 9.56 7.02 11.39
CA GLY A 86 10.36 6.03 12.12
C GLY A 86 10.01 4.57 11.80
N GLY A 87 9.05 4.32 10.90
CA GLY A 87 8.67 2.98 10.46
C GLY A 87 7.51 2.35 11.24
N VAL A 88 6.80 1.45 10.59
CA VAL A 88 5.63 0.76 11.11
C VAL A 88 6.06 -0.48 11.88
N THR A 89 5.50 -0.68 13.07
CA THR A 89 5.71 -1.86 13.91
C THR A 89 4.61 -2.90 13.72
N ILE A 90 4.81 -4.09 14.26
CA ILE A 90 3.79 -5.17 14.29
C ILE A 90 2.59 -4.74 15.13
N ASP A 91 2.84 -4.05 16.24
CA ASP A 91 1.78 -3.59 17.13
C ASP A 91 0.92 -2.55 16.42
N ASP A 92 1.50 -1.62 15.65
CA ASP A 92 0.76 -0.67 14.82
C ASP A 92 -0.18 -1.39 13.83
N CYS A 93 0.30 -2.47 13.18
CA CYS A 93 -0.54 -3.26 12.26
C CYS A 93 -1.69 -3.97 12.98
N THR A 94 -1.41 -4.48 14.17
CA THR A 94 -2.40 -5.17 15.02
C THR A 94 -3.47 -4.19 15.50
N ASP A 95 -3.07 -3.02 15.99
CA ASP A 95 -3.99 -2.00 16.48
C ASP A 95 -4.91 -1.49 15.37
N VAL A 96 -4.36 -1.22 14.17
CA VAL A 96 -5.16 -0.85 13.00
C VAL A 96 -6.11 -1.97 12.62
N SER A 97 -5.65 -3.23 12.58
CA SER A 97 -6.52 -4.37 12.25
C SER A 97 -7.71 -4.45 13.21
N HIS A 98 -7.48 -4.31 14.52
CA HIS A 98 -8.53 -4.33 15.53
C HIS A 98 -9.47 -3.12 15.44
N ALA A 99 -8.97 -1.95 15.07
CA ALA A 99 -9.78 -0.75 14.92
C ALA A 99 -10.68 -0.80 13.68
N VAL A 100 -10.19 -1.35 12.56
CA VAL A 100 -10.94 -1.34 11.29
C VAL A 100 -11.88 -2.54 11.13
N ASP A 101 -11.60 -3.69 11.74
CA ASP A 101 -12.40 -4.91 11.61
C ASP A 101 -13.88 -4.70 12.01
N PRO A 102 -14.22 -4.08 13.17
CA PRO A 102 -15.61 -3.80 13.54
C PRO A 102 -16.30 -2.84 12.57
N VAL A 103 -15.55 -1.93 11.97
CA VAL A 103 -16.06 -0.93 11.02
C VAL A 103 -16.42 -1.60 9.70
N LEU A 104 -15.51 -2.45 9.20
CA LEU A 104 -15.74 -3.25 7.99
C LEU A 104 -16.89 -4.23 8.18
N ASP A 105 -17.08 -4.76 9.41
CA ASP A 105 -18.20 -5.62 9.76
C ASP A 105 -19.54 -4.89 9.71
N ARG A 106 -19.57 -3.67 10.24
CA ARG A 106 -20.79 -2.88 10.33
C ARG A 106 -21.24 -2.36 8.97
N GLU A 107 -20.31 -1.82 8.19
CA GLU A 107 -20.60 -1.17 6.90
C GLU A 107 -20.68 -2.16 5.74
N ASP A 108 -20.11 -3.37 5.89
CA ASP A 108 -20.08 -4.49 4.91
C ASP A 108 -19.84 -4.03 3.45
N PRO A 109 -18.77 -3.25 3.18
CA PRO A 109 -18.53 -2.67 1.85
C PRO A 109 -18.11 -3.70 0.80
N ILE A 110 -17.83 -4.93 1.21
CA ILE A 110 -17.29 -5.99 0.37
C ILE A 110 -18.17 -7.24 0.46
N SER A 111 -18.85 -7.56 -0.63
CA SER A 111 -19.83 -8.64 -0.69
C SER A 111 -19.26 -10.06 -0.88
N VAL A 112 -17.94 -10.19 -0.99
CA VAL A 112 -17.26 -11.49 -1.12
C VAL A 112 -16.38 -11.76 0.09
N SER A 113 -16.10 -13.05 0.35
CA SER A 113 -15.15 -13.42 1.41
C SER A 113 -13.74 -12.92 1.05
N TYR A 114 -13.04 -12.35 2.00
CA TYR A 114 -11.69 -11.83 1.84
C TYR A 114 -10.85 -12.01 3.10
N TYR A 115 -9.55 -11.89 2.93
CA TYR A 115 -8.59 -11.78 4.02
C TYR A 115 -8.19 -10.33 4.20
N LEU A 116 -8.23 -9.85 5.44
CA LEU A 116 -7.72 -8.52 5.80
C LEU A 116 -6.23 -8.63 6.11
N GLU A 117 -5.43 -7.80 5.43
CA GLU A 117 -3.99 -7.68 5.65
C GLU A 117 -3.66 -6.21 5.94
N VAL A 118 -3.02 -5.94 7.07
CA VAL A 118 -2.49 -4.62 7.41
C VAL A 118 -0.98 -4.69 7.37
N CYS A 119 -0.33 -3.81 6.61
CA CYS A 119 1.11 -3.87 6.39
C CYS A 119 1.73 -2.51 6.09
N SER A 120 3.05 -2.43 6.20
CA SER A 120 3.85 -1.29 5.73
C SER A 120 3.92 -1.31 4.20
N PRO A 121 4.02 -0.13 3.53
CA PRO A 121 4.26 -0.06 2.09
C PRO A 121 5.67 -0.52 1.67
N GLY A 122 6.57 -0.75 2.64
CA GLY A 122 7.97 -1.10 2.40
C GLY A 122 8.83 0.10 1.97
N LEU A 123 10.12 -0.16 1.73
CA LEU A 123 11.07 0.86 1.31
C LEU A 123 10.84 1.27 -0.16
N ASN A 124 10.67 0.30 -1.05
CA ASN A 124 10.37 0.51 -2.47
C ASN A 124 8.86 0.76 -2.70
N ARG A 125 8.31 1.70 -1.95
CA ARG A 125 6.88 2.00 -1.96
C ARG A 125 6.42 2.67 -3.25
N GLU A 126 5.21 2.37 -3.67
CA GLU A 126 4.60 2.98 -4.84
C GLU A 126 4.02 4.35 -4.50
N LEU A 127 4.37 5.37 -5.29
CA LEU A 127 3.84 6.73 -5.20
C LEU A 127 2.65 6.86 -6.14
N LYS A 128 1.46 7.15 -5.61
CA LYS A 128 0.22 7.26 -6.39
C LYS A 128 -0.44 8.62 -6.26
N GLU A 129 -0.55 9.10 -5.02
CA GLU A 129 -1.22 10.35 -4.72
C GLU A 129 -0.23 11.53 -4.74
N PRO A 130 -0.68 12.75 -5.04
CA PRO A 130 0.17 13.95 -5.00
C PRO A 130 0.95 14.10 -3.70
N GLU A 131 0.31 13.77 -2.57
CA GLU A 131 0.91 13.82 -1.24
C GLU A 131 2.10 12.86 -1.09
N HIS A 132 2.08 11.72 -1.79
CA HIS A 132 3.20 10.78 -1.80
C HIS A 132 4.42 11.40 -2.47
N PHE A 133 4.24 12.07 -3.61
CA PHE A 133 5.35 12.72 -4.31
C PHE A 133 5.92 13.88 -3.52
N THR A 134 5.07 14.76 -2.98
CA THR A 134 5.54 15.93 -2.20
C THR A 134 6.30 15.54 -0.94
N SER A 135 5.95 14.41 -0.31
CA SER A 135 6.63 13.90 0.89
C SER A 135 8.03 13.35 0.61
N PHE A 136 8.35 13.01 -0.66
CA PHE A 136 9.61 12.39 -1.06
C PHE A 136 10.38 13.22 -2.10
N ILE A 137 10.19 14.55 -2.12
CA ILE A 137 11.03 15.44 -2.89
C ILE A 137 12.48 15.31 -2.40
N GLY A 138 13.42 15.16 -3.33
CA GLY A 138 14.85 14.92 -3.06
C GLY A 138 15.21 13.42 -3.01
N SER A 139 14.24 12.51 -3.08
CA SER A 139 14.49 11.07 -3.11
C SER A 139 14.61 10.53 -4.54
N GLU A 140 15.33 9.43 -4.71
CA GLU A 140 15.39 8.74 -6.00
C GLU A 140 14.10 7.96 -6.28
N VAL A 141 13.58 8.12 -7.50
CA VAL A 141 12.33 7.50 -7.95
C VAL A 141 12.56 6.78 -9.27
N LEU A 142 12.02 5.56 -9.37
CA LEU A 142 11.92 4.81 -10.62
C LEU A 142 10.53 5.04 -11.21
N LEU A 143 10.46 5.74 -12.33
CA LEU A 143 9.23 5.83 -13.12
C LEU A 143 9.18 4.73 -14.16
N THR A 144 8.02 4.09 -14.27
CA THR A 144 7.66 3.23 -15.40
C THR A 144 6.63 3.97 -16.24
N LEU A 145 6.91 4.17 -17.53
CA LEU A 145 6.04 4.88 -18.45
C LEU A 145 5.20 3.91 -19.27
N TYR A 146 3.99 4.34 -19.67
CA TYR A 146 3.17 3.59 -20.63
C TYR A 146 3.82 3.50 -22.01
N LYS A 147 4.48 4.59 -22.45
CA LYS A 147 5.23 4.65 -23.71
C LYS A 147 6.71 4.82 -23.43
N ALA A 148 7.54 4.14 -24.23
CA ALA A 148 9.00 4.29 -24.12
C ALA A 148 9.43 5.71 -24.49
N GLU A 149 10.31 6.29 -23.70
CA GLU A 149 11.02 7.53 -23.97
C GLU A 149 12.50 7.20 -24.18
N ASN A 150 13.08 7.66 -25.28
CA ASN A 150 14.47 7.34 -25.68
C ASN A 150 14.79 5.83 -25.67
N GLY A 151 13.81 4.98 -26.04
CA GLY A 151 13.98 3.54 -26.10
C GLY A 151 13.82 2.79 -24.76
N SER A 152 13.62 3.51 -23.64
CA SER A 152 13.38 2.90 -22.33
C SER A 152 11.97 3.22 -21.83
N LYS A 153 11.33 2.24 -21.18
CA LYS A 153 10.07 2.45 -20.44
C LYS A 153 10.30 2.80 -18.99
N THR A 154 11.52 2.67 -18.48
CA THR A 154 11.86 2.95 -17.11
C THR A 154 12.89 4.06 -17.05
N LEU A 155 12.68 5.00 -16.13
CA LEU A 155 13.55 6.14 -15.89
C LEU A 155 13.80 6.23 -14.39
N LYS A 156 15.07 6.28 -13.99
CA LYS A 156 15.51 6.51 -12.62
C LYS A 156 16.03 7.95 -12.51
N GLY A 157 15.58 8.67 -11.50
CA GLY A 157 16.02 10.05 -11.27
C GLY A 157 15.58 10.56 -9.90
N GLU A 158 16.16 11.69 -9.51
CA GLU A 158 15.80 12.40 -8.29
C GLU A 158 14.49 13.18 -8.50
N LEU A 159 13.54 13.01 -7.59
CA LEU A 159 12.29 13.76 -7.59
C LEU A 159 12.55 15.20 -7.13
N VAL A 160 12.42 16.16 -8.01
CA VAL A 160 12.70 17.58 -7.73
C VAL A 160 11.45 18.32 -7.30
N ASP A 161 10.31 18.04 -7.93
CA ASP A 161 9.06 18.72 -7.66
C ASP A 161 7.88 17.87 -8.17
N TYR A 162 6.66 18.29 -7.80
CA TYR A 162 5.40 17.72 -8.29
C TYR A 162 4.39 18.83 -8.58
N LYS A 163 3.87 18.88 -9.81
CA LYS A 163 2.80 19.79 -10.23
C LYS A 163 1.61 18.99 -10.76
N ASP A 164 1.48 18.91 -12.09
CA ASP A 164 0.49 18.03 -12.76
C ASP A 164 1.00 16.59 -12.94
N GLY A 165 2.17 16.30 -12.37
CA GLY A 165 2.87 15.05 -12.38
C GLY A 165 4.31 15.20 -11.86
N PRO A 166 5.06 14.10 -11.75
CA PRO A 166 6.40 14.12 -11.19
C PRO A 166 7.41 14.84 -12.10
N ILE A 167 8.25 15.66 -11.49
CA ILE A 167 9.38 16.33 -12.13
C ILE A 167 10.66 15.66 -11.64
N LEU A 168 11.38 15.00 -12.54
CA LEU A 168 12.59 14.27 -12.21
C LEU A 168 13.82 14.95 -12.79
N LYS A 169 14.89 14.91 -12.03
CA LYS A 169 16.25 15.17 -12.50
C LYS A 169 16.90 13.87 -12.89
N VAL A 170 17.20 13.69 -14.17
CA VAL A 170 17.85 12.52 -14.75
C VAL A 170 19.22 12.93 -15.27
N GLY A 171 20.27 12.67 -14.48
CA GLY A 171 21.60 13.24 -14.73
C GLY A 171 21.62 14.75 -14.58
N GLU A 172 21.90 15.49 -15.65
CA GLU A 172 21.89 16.96 -15.66
C GLU A 172 20.58 17.57 -16.20
N GLU A 173 19.67 16.74 -16.73
CA GLU A 173 18.42 17.18 -17.33
C GLU A 173 17.26 17.11 -16.34
N ILE A 174 16.42 18.16 -16.35
CA ILE A 174 15.14 18.14 -15.62
C ILE A 174 14.03 17.78 -16.61
N LYS A 175 13.23 16.77 -16.28
CA LYS A 175 12.12 16.27 -17.10
C LYS A 175 10.82 16.31 -16.34
N GLU A 176 9.80 16.84 -16.99
CA GLU A 176 8.44 16.87 -16.46
C GLU A 176 7.61 15.74 -17.10
N PHE A 177 6.90 14.98 -16.29
CA PHE A 177 6.05 13.90 -16.75
C PHE A 177 4.60 14.18 -16.36
N SER A 178 3.68 14.03 -17.31
CA SER A 178 2.25 14.00 -16.96
C SER A 178 1.93 12.70 -16.21
N LEU A 179 1.11 12.79 -15.16
CA LEU A 179 0.67 11.62 -14.41
C LEU A 179 0.01 10.56 -15.31
N SER A 180 -0.66 10.97 -16.38
CA SER A 180 -1.27 10.07 -17.38
C SER A 180 -0.25 9.30 -18.22
N ALA A 181 1.00 9.75 -18.31
CA ALA A 181 2.09 9.07 -18.99
C ALA A 181 2.81 8.05 -18.10
N VAL A 182 2.66 8.17 -16.78
CA VAL A 182 3.30 7.33 -15.78
C VAL A 182 2.42 6.13 -15.47
N ALA A 183 2.92 4.93 -15.74
CA ALA A 183 2.24 3.68 -15.39
C ALA A 183 2.46 3.31 -13.92
N LYS A 184 3.65 3.58 -13.40
CA LYS A 184 4.03 3.32 -12.01
C LYS A 184 5.18 4.23 -11.60
N ALA A 185 5.13 4.74 -10.38
CA ALA A 185 6.24 5.43 -9.73
C ALA A 185 6.60 4.68 -8.44
N THR A 186 7.86 4.40 -8.23
CA THR A 186 8.33 3.63 -7.06
C THR A 186 9.55 4.33 -6.48
N LEU A 187 9.58 4.51 -5.16
CA LEU A 187 10.81 4.94 -4.50
C LEU A 187 11.91 3.92 -4.75
N CYS A 188 13.10 4.42 -5.06
CA CYS A 188 14.30 3.60 -5.03
C CYS A 188 14.94 3.85 -3.67
N ASP A 189 15.11 2.78 -2.90
CA ASP A 189 15.88 2.87 -1.68
C ASP A 189 17.32 3.22 -2.03
N LEU A 190 17.88 4.14 -1.27
CA LEU A 190 19.28 4.50 -1.41
C LEU A 190 20.10 3.35 -0.81
N ASP A 191 20.81 2.64 -1.67
CA ASP A 191 21.94 1.77 -1.24
C ASP A 191 23.03 2.59 -0.57
#